data_573a428e19d1f0b206494b286fdd8cda
#
_entry.id   573a428e19d1f0b206494b286fdd8cda
#
_cell.length_a   1.000
_cell.length_b   1.000
_cell.length_c   1.000
_cell.angle_alpha   90.00
_cell.angle_beta   90.00
_cell.angle_gamma   90.00
#
_symmetry.space_group_name_H-M   'P 1'
#
loop_
_entity.id
_entity.type
_entity.pdbx_description
1 polymer ?
#
loop_
_entity_poly.entity_id
_entity_poly.type
_entity_poly.pdbx_seq_one_letter_code
_entity_poly.pdbx_strand_id
1 'polypeptide(L)'
;MSLSKGFHIPLVDLSQDTDRHVIVAAGTDAVYQGHPTTVLLPDGKTMLAVWTYGHGGVCGPMKKSTDGGKTWGELLPVPESWREVRNCPAIYRLIDPQGKARLFVFAMHAGGLVSSCSEDDGASWTEMQPIEGLNLTKGVMPWCTITPIEGGKRLLAATNARRANDPDRYSNNVVQSVSGDGGLTWGPVRVICDLPGYKPCEPCFIRSPDGRQLLCLMRENVRTVNSRFIVSQDEGQTWSKPKYLPGSLTGDRHQAKYAPDGRLVVVFRDMAAKSPTKGHFVGWVGTYDDILHQREGQYRLKLLHNHAGSDCGYPGLELLPDGTFVATTYIKYWPDERKHSVVSTRFKLAELKEP
;
A
#
# COMPACT_ATOMS: atom_id res chain seq x y z
N MET A 1 7.14 15.28 -24.42
CA MET A 1 6.44 14.40 -23.47
C MET A 1 7.18 13.06 -23.43
N SER A 2 7.74 12.67 -22.30
CA SER A 2 8.33 11.34 -22.16
C SER A 2 7.20 10.34 -21.98
N LEU A 3 6.87 9.60 -23.03
CA LEU A 3 5.97 8.45 -22.95
C LEU A 3 6.54 7.43 -21.96
N SER A 4 5.66 6.67 -21.31
CA SER A 4 6.04 5.52 -20.50
C SER A 4 7.02 4.63 -21.28
N LYS A 5 8.23 4.49 -20.77
CA LYS A 5 9.27 3.67 -21.42
C LYS A 5 8.97 2.18 -21.17
N GLY A 6 9.13 1.39 -22.21
CA GLY A 6 9.27 -0.07 -22.03
C GLY A 6 10.52 -0.38 -21.21
N PHE A 7 10.59 -1.57 -20.66
CA PHE A 7 11.75 -2.05 -19.91
C PHE A 7 12.06 -3.50 -20.31
N HIS A 8 13.32 -3.90 -20.09
CA HIS A 8 13.81 -5.26 -20.32
C HIS A 8 14.61 -5.68 -19.10
N ILE A 9 13.94 -6.28 -18.12
CA ILE A 9 14.57 -6.97 -17.01
C ILE A 9 14.00 -8.37 -16.90
N PRO A 10 14.72 -9.32 -16.33
CA PRO A 10 14.25 -10.69 -16.16
C PRO A 10 12.92 -10.75 -15.40
N LEU A 11 12.12 -11.77 -15.70
CA LEU A 11 10.82 -12.02 -15.09
C LEU A 11 10.81 -13.43 -14.49
N VAL A 12 10.50 -13.52 -13.18
CA VAL A 12 10.16 -14.76 -12.50
C VAL A 12 8.64 -14.81 -12.36
N ASP A 13 8.00 -15.80 -12.98
CA ASP A 13 6.54 -15.97 -12.93
C ASP A 13 6.16 -16.96 -11.83
N LEU A 14 5.59 -16.46 -10.72
CA LEU A 14 5.05 -17.24 -9.59
C LEU A 14 3.54 -17.42 -9.70
N SER A 15 2.90 -16.83 -10.70
CA SER A 15 1.43 -16.81 -10.79
C SER A 15 0.80 -18.16 -11.12
N GLN A 16 1.61 -19.15 -11.49
CA GLN A 16 1.16 -20.52 -11.73
C GLN A 16 1.54 -21.47 -10.58
N ASP A 17 2.35 -21.02 -9.63
CA ASP A 17 2.75 -21.80 -8.45
C ASP A 17 1.70 -21.63 -7.34
N THR A 18 0.59 -22.36 -7.49
CA THR A 18 -0.58 -22.24 -6.60
C THR A 18 -0.30 -22.62 -5.15
N ASP A 19 0.75 -23.39 -4.87
CA ASP A 19 1.16 -23.73 -3.51
C ASP A 19 1.67 -22.52 -2.71
N ARG A 20 2.04 -21.45 -3.43
CA ARG A 20 2.40 -20.14 -2.83
C ARG A 20 1.18 -19.24 -2.58
N HIS A 21 0.02 -19.61 -3.08
CA HIS A 21 -1.17 -18.77 -3.01
C HIS A 21 -2.05 -19.14 -1.81
N VAL A 22 -2.49 -18.15 -1.06
CA VAL A 22 -3.41 -18.32 0.06
C VAL A 22 -4.62 -17.44 -0.15
N ILE A 23 -5.80 -18.05 -0.16
CA ILE A 23 -7.08 -17.33 -0.24
C ILE A 23 -7.43 -16.79 1.14
N VAL A 24 -7.31 -15.49 1.35
CA VAL A 24 -7.72 -14.82 2.60
C VAL A 24 -9.25 -14.72 2.65
N ALA A 25 -9.85 -14.28 1.54
CA ALA A 25 -11.30 -14.19 1.39
C ALA A 25 -11.68 -14.47 -0.07
N ALA A 26 -12.45 -15.52 -0.29
CA ALA A 26 -12.94 -15.86 -1.62
C ALA A 26 -14.05 -14.89 -2.05
N GLY A 27 -13.99 -14.44 -3.29
CA GLY A 27 -15.13 -13.83 -3.95
C GLY A 27 -16.15 -14.90 -4.36
N THR A 28 -17.39 -14.49 -4.52
CA THR A 28 -18.47 -15.31 -5.06
C THR A 28 -19.04 -14.63 -6.31
N ASP A 29 -20.03 -15.22 -6.95
CA ASP A 29 -20.82 -14.56 -8.01
C ASP A 29 -21.52 -13.27 -7.52
N ALA A 30 -21.86 -13.22 -6.23
CA ALA A 30 -22.51 -12.06 -5.60
C ALA A 30 -21.51 -11.11 -4.92
N VAL A 31 -20.48 -11.63 -4.25
CA VAL A 31 -19.62 -10.86 -3.35
C VAL A 31 -18.25 -10.59 -3.97
N TYR A 32 -17.92 -9.31 -4.09
CA TYR A 32 -16.61 -8.81 -4.47
C TYR A 32 -15.80 -8.47 -3.21
N GLN A 33 -14.63 -9.09 -3.03
CA GLN A 33 -13.68 -8.78 -1.97
C GLN A 33 -12.64 -7.80 -2.53
N GLY A 34 -12.53 -6.58 -1.97
CA GLY A 34 -11.70 -5.50 -2.54
C GLY A 34 -10.71 -4.91 -1.55
N HIS A 35 -9.77 -4.15 -2.03
CA HIS A 35 -8.84 -3.23 -1.36
C HIS A 35 -8.32 -3.69 0.02
N PRO A 36 -7.55 -4.77 0.12
CA PRO A 36 -7.01 -5.23 1.39
C PRO A 36 -5.81 -4.41 1.85
N THR A 37 -5.64 -4.35 3.16
CA THR A 37 -4.35 -4.05 3.79
C THR A 37 -4.07 -5.05 4.90
N THR A 38 -2.79 -5.25 5.23
CA THR A 38 -2.37 -6.21 6.24
C THR A 38 -1.44 -5.57 7.26
N VAL A 39 -1.33 -6.18 8.43
CA VAL A 39 -0.33 -5.88 9.43
C VAL A 39 0.17 -7.17 10.07
N LEU A 40 1.48 -7.28 10.24
CA LEU A 40 2.13 -8.34 11.02
C LEU A 40 2.38 -7.86 12.44
N LEU A 41 1.98 -8.63 13.43
CA LEU A 41 2.23 -8.32 14.84
C LEU A 41 3.67 -8.70 15.26
N PRO A 42 4.16 -8.17 16.42
CA PRO A 42 5.54 -8.38 16.85
C PRO A 42 5.94 -9.82 17.14
N ASP A 43 4.98 -10.72 17.33
CA ASP A 43 5.25 -12.15 17.51
C ASP A 43 5.75 -12.83 16.23
N GLY A 44 5.78 -12.09 15.10
CA GLY A 44 6.30 -12.54 13.82
C GLY A 44 5.44 -13.57 13.08
N LYS A 45 4.25 -13.86 13.58
CA LYS A 45 3.33 -14.86 13.00
C LYS A 45 1.87 -14.45 12.98
N THR A 46 1.42 -13.62 13.91
CA THR A 46 0.03 -13.13 13.90
C THR A 46 -0.11 -11.99 12.88
N MET A 47 -1.07 -12.12 11.98
CA MET A 47 -1.40 -11.14 10.97
C MET A 47 -2.88 -10.79 11.04
N LEU A 48 -3.20 -9.53 10.79
CA LEU A 48 -4.56 -9.06 10.52
C LEU A 48 -4.65 -8.60 9.07
N ALA A 49 -5.78 -8.88 8.44
CA ALA A 49 -6.15 -8.36 7.13
C ALA A 49 -7.51 -7.69 7.23
N VAL A 50 -7.63 -6.48 6.71
CA VAL A 50 -8.87 -5.72 6.59
C VAL A 50 -9.07 -5.32 5.14
N TRP A 51 -10.33 -5.36 4.65
CA TRP A 51 -10.62 -5.06 3.25
C TRP A 51 -12.02 -4.45 3.08
N THR A 52 -12.46 -4.24 1.84
CA THR A 52 -13.80 -3.73 1.52
C THR A 52 -14.64 -4.78 0.82
N TYR A 53 -15.95 -4.67 0.96
CA TYR A 53 -16.90 -5.26 0.02
C TYR A 53 -17.08 -4.32 -1.18
N GLY A 54 -16.77 -4.81 -2.39
CA GLY A 54 -16.78 -4.01 -3.61
C GLY A 54 -15.50 -3.19 -3.83
N HIS A 55 -15.36 -2.62 -5.03
CA HIS A 55 -14.26 -1.74 -5.40
C HIS A 55 -14.43 -0.37 -4.73
N GLY A 56 -13.59 -0.05 -3.74
CA GLY A 56 -13.74 1.17 -2.92
C GLY A 56 -15.05 1.25 -2.13
N GLY A 57 -15.66 0.10 -1.86
CA GLY A 57 -16.94 0.00 -1.18
C GLY A 57 -16.83 0.06 0.34
N VAL A 58 -17.78 -0.57 1.00
CA VAL A 58 -17.93 -0.55 2.46
C VAL A 58 -16.75 -1.27 3.12
N CYS A 59 -16.15 -0.62 4.11
CA CYS A 59 -15.14 -1.20 4.99
C CYS A 59 -15.81 -2.16 5.99
N GLY A 60 -15.04 -3.13 6.52
CA GLY A 60 -15.52 -3.90 7.65
C GLY A 60 -15.07 -5.33 7.73
N PRO A 61 -14.95 -6.11 6.63
CA PRO A 61 -14.45 -7.46 6.80
C PRO A 61 -13.01 -7.44 7.31
N MET A 62 -12.76 -8.23 8.34
CA MET A 62 -11.44 -8.43 8.94
C MET A 62 -11.25 -9.91 9.29
N LYS A 63 -10.05 -10.43 9.07
CA LYS A 63 -9.64 -11.77 9.50
C LYS A 63 -8.29 -11.74 10.19
N LYS A 64 -8.05 -12.78 10.99
CA LYS A 64 -6.79 -13.01 11.70
C LYS A 64 -6.17 -14.33 11.24
N SER A 65 -4.86 -14.30 11.04
CA SER A 65 -4.00 -15.48 10.92
C SER A 65 -3.09 -15.56 12.12
N THR A 66 -2.74 -16.77 12.58
CA THR A 66 -1.80 -17.02 13.68
C THR A 66 -0.58 -17.82 13.26
N ASP A 67 -0.42 -18.06 11.96
CA ASP A 67 0.61 -18.93 11.38
C ASP A 67 1.39 -18.24 10.22
N GLY A 68 1.47 -16.91 10.27
CA GLY A 68 2.16 -16.11 9.25
C GLY A 68 1.40 -16.05 7.92
N GLY A 69 0.09 -16.07 7.95
CA GLY A 69 -0.76 -15.96 6.76
C GLY A 69 -0.84 -17.25 5.93
N LYS A 70 -0.54 -18.41 6.48
CA LYS A 70 -0.78 -19.71 5.82
C LYS A 70 -2.24 -20.09 5.85
N THR A 71 -2.90 -19.81 6.98
CA THR A 71 -4.35 -20.00 7.14
C THR A 71 -4.99 -18.75 7.76
N TRP A 72 -6.27 -18.55 7.50
CA TRP A 72 -7.03 -17.42 7.99
C TRP A 72 -8.32 -17.90 8.65
N GLY A 73 -8.60 -17.37 9.85
CA GLY A 73 -9.78 -17.70 10.62
C GLY A 73 -11.08 -17.13 10.01
N GLU A 74 -12.15 -17.21 10.80
CA GLU A 74 -13.43 -16.60 10.46
C GLU A 74 -13.36 -15.07 10.51
N LEU A 75 -14.41 -14.40 10.02
CA LEU A 75 -14.54 -12.96 10.13
C LEU A 75 -14.58 -12.54 11.60
N LEU A 76 -13.76 -11.57 11.95
CA LEU A 76 -13.76 -10.97 13.28
C LEU A 76 -14.93 -10.00 13.44
N PRO A 77 -15.49 -9.88 14.65
CA PRO A 77 -16.44 -8.81 14.96
C PRO A 77 -15.72 -7.46 14.87
N VAL A 78 -16.38 -6.50 14.26
CA VAL A 78 -15.93 -5.11 14.16
C VAL A 78 -17.08 -4.18 14.56
N PRO A 79 -16.77 -2.93 15.02
CA PRO A 79 -17.81 -1.95 15.36
C PRO A 79 -18.74 -1.64 14.20
N GLU A 80 -19.98 -1.28 14.50
CA GLU A 80 -20.98 -1.05 13.45
C GLU A 80 -20.66 0.16 12.57
N SER A 81 -20.04 1.19 13.10
CA SER A 81 -19.59 2.37 12.36
C SER A 81 -18.62 2.06 11.22
N TRP A 82 -17.98 0.87 11.20
CA TRP A 82 -17.13 0.47 10.09
C TRP A 82 -17.93 0.28 8.79
N ARG A 83 -19.23 -0.01 8.89
CA ARG A 83 -20.12 -0.15 7.73
C ARG A 83 -20.49 1.18 7.07
N GLU A 84 -20.24 2.28 7.76
CA GLU A 84 -20.53 3.64 7.26
C GLU A 84 -19.35 4.25 6.49
N VAL A 85 -18.16 3.65 6.63
CA VAL A 85 -16.92 4.16 6.02
C VAL A 85 -16.52 3.33 4.81
N ARG A 86 -15.72 3.92 3.95
CA ARG A 86 -15.39 3.38 2.64
C ARG A 86 -13.93 3.58 2.28
N ASN A 87 -13.57 2.97 1.15
CA ASN A 87 -12.36 3.22 0.39
C ASN A 87 -11.06 2.80 1.10
N CYS A 88 -10.58 1.64 0.76
CA CYS A 88 -9.24 1.13 1.08
C CYS A 88 -8.86 1.25 2.56
N PRO A 89 -9.56 0.56 3.48
CA PRO A 89 -9.20 0.59 4.90
C PRO A 89 -7.70 0.29 5.05
N ALA A 90 -6.99 1.14 5.78
CA ALA A 90 -5.54 1.03 5.94
C ALA A 90 -5.21 0.70 7.40
N ILE A 91 -4.73 -0.52 7.65
CA ILE A 91 -4.34 -0.96 8.99
C ILE A 91 -2.85 -0.70 9.24
N TYR A 92 -2.55 -0.12 10.41
CA TYR A 92 -1.18 0.15 10.86
C TYR A 92 -1.02 -0.19 12.33
N ARG A 93 0.16 -0.68 12.69
CA ARG A 93 0.63 -0.72 14.07
C ARG A 93 1.55 0.47 14.30
N LEU A 94 1.11 1.42 15.12
CA LEU A 94 1.81 2.65 15.41
C LEU A 94 2.29 2.64 16.86
N ILE A 95 3.43 3.29 17.11
CA ILE A 95 4.06 3.35 18.43
C ILE A 95 4.17 4.83 18.81
N ASP A 96 3.69 5.17 19.99
CA ASP A 96 3.82 6.54 20.51
C ASP A 96 5.23 6.80 21.10
N PRO A 97 5.59 8.07 21.41
CA PRO A 97 6.90 8.40 21.96
C PRO A 97 7.21 7.75 23.31
N GLN A 98 6.21 7.24 24.03
CA GLN A 98 6.33 6.50 25.28
C GLN A 98 6.51 5.00 25.08
N GLY A 99 6.48 4.53 23.82
CA GLY A 99 6.64 3.13 23.47
C GLY A 99 5.33 2.33 23.49
N LYS A 100 4.17 2.95 23.74
CA LYS A 100 2.87 2.26 23.66
C LYS A 100 2.49 2.04 22.21
N ALA A 101 2.24 0.79 21.88
CA ALA A 101 1.78 0.40 20.56
C ALA A 101 0.25 0.32 20.50
N ARG A 102 -0.31 0.74 19.37
CA ARG A 102 -1.74 0.61 19.05
C ARG A 102 -1.90 0.19 17.60
N LEU A 103 -2.97 -0.54 17.32
CA LEU A 103 -3.42 -0.75 15.95
C LEU A 103 -4.43 0.32 15.58
N PHE A 104 -4.33 0.81 14.36
CA PHE A 104 -5.29 1.75 13.78
C PHE A 104 -5.80 1.19 12.45
N VAL A 105 -7.11 1.35 12.21
CA VAL A 105 -7.68 1.26 10.87
C VAL A 105 -8.15 2.64 10.47
N PHE A 106 -7.54 3.19 9.42
CA PHE A 106 -7.94 4.46 8.82
C PHE A 106 -8.84 4.20 7.63
N ALA A 107 -9.91 4.96 7.49
CA ALA A 107 -10.87 4.88 6.39
C ALA A 107 -11.37 6.26 5.98
N MET A 108 -12.16 6.33 4.91
CA MET A 108 -12.74 7.58 4.42
C MET A 108 -14.21 7.68 4.79
N HIS A 109 -14.61 8.84 5.29
CA HIS A 109 -16.00 9.21 5.51
C HIS A 109 -16.24 10.64 5.02
N ALA A 110 -17.18 10.82 4.09
CA ALA A 110 -17.61 12.13 3.56
C ALA A 110 -16.43 13.05 3.12
N GLY A 111 -15.34 12.47 2.58
CA GLY A 111 -14.14 13.21 2.13
C GLY A 111 -13.14 13.57 3.23
N GLY A 112 -13.43 13.23 4.50
CA GLY A 112 -12.52 13.30 5.64
C GLY A 112 -11.94 11.93 5.99
N LEU A 113 -10.88 11.94 6.78
CA LEU A 113 -10.28 10.73 7.34
C LEU A 113 -10.89 10.45 8.71
N VAL A 114 -11.21 9.17 8.94
CA VAL A 114 -11.63 8.65 10.23
C VAL A 114 -10.73 7.50 10.64
N SER A 115 -10.68 7.19 11.92
CA SER A 115 -9.91 6.08 12.47
C SER A 115 -10.66 5.30 13.54
N SER A 116 -10.37 4.01 13.61
CA SER A 116 -10.71 3.12 14.72
C SER A 116 -9.41 2.59 15.30
N CYS A 117 -9.35 2.47 16.63
CA CYS A 117 -8.15 2.10 17.36
C CYS A 117 -8.37 0.82 18.18
N SER A 118 -7.34 -0.01 18.26
CA SER A 118 -7.24 -1.16 19.16
C SER A 118 -5.98 -1.06 20.01
N GLU A 119 -6.12 -1.33 21.33
CA GLU A 119 -5.03 -1.38 22.30
C GLU A 119 -4.70 -2.81 22.77
N ASP A 120 -5.35 -3.81 22.20
CA ASP A 120 -5.29 -5.22 22.56
C ASP A 120 -4.99 -6.14 21.36
N ASP A 121 -4.11 -5.67 20.47
CA ASP A 121 -3.66 -6.40 19.27
C ASP A 121 -4.82 -6.88 18.37
N GLY A 122 -5.87 -6.06 18.28
CA GLY A 122 -7.01 -6.28 17.38
C GLY A 122 -8.12 -7.17 17.96
N ALA A 123 -8.11 -7.44 19.27
CA ALA A 123 -9.19 -8.19 19.91
C ALA A 123 -10.48 -7.34 20.05
N SER A 124 -10.31 -6.04 20.32
CA SER A 124 -11.43 -5.07 20.33
C SER A 124 -11.02 -3.77 19.62
N TRP A 125 -12.03 -3.02 19.16
CA TRP A 125 -11.85 -1.81 18.37
C TRP A 125 -12.82 -0.71 18.84
N THR A 126 -12.36 0.54 18.81
CA THR A 126 -13.23 1.70 19.03
C THR A 126 -14.14 1.90 17.81
N GLU A 127 -15.24 2.65 17.99
CA GLU A 127 -16.00 3.16 16.84
C GLU A 127 -15.14 4.07 15.98
N MET A 128 -15.46 4.17 14.68
CA MET A 128 -14.80 5.12 13.77
C MET A 128 -15.06 6.55 14.21
N GLN A 129 -13.99 7.31 14.41
CA GLN A 129 -14.07 8.71 14.83
C GLN A 129 -13.30 9.61 13.85
N PRO A 130 -13.75 10.86 13.63
CA PRO A 130 -12.94 11.87 12.97
C PRO A 130 -11.59 12.04 13.66
N ILE A 131 -10.56 12.30 12.89
CA ILE A 131 -9.20 12.47 13.42
C ILE A 131 -9.02 13.90 13.90
N GLU A 132 -8.72 14.07 15.17
CA GLU A 132 -8.47 15.39 15.77
C GLU A 132 -7.22 16.06 15.16
N GLY A 133 -7.31 17.38 14.95
CA GLY A 133 -6.24 18.21 14.40
C GLY A 133 -6.08 18.14 12.88
N LEU A 134 -6.69 17.17 12.22
CA LEU A 134 -6.58 16.97 10.78
C LEU A 134 -7.58 17.85 10.02
N ASN A 135 -7.08 18.65 9.07
CA ASN A 135 -7.90 19.51 8.21
C ASN A 135 -8.14 18.97 6.80
N LEU A 136 -8.05 17.66 6.60
CA LEU A 136 -8.26 17.01 5.30
C LEU A 136 -9.77 16.92 4.98
N THR A 137 -10.25 17.73 4.07
CA THR A 137 -11.69 17.79 3.68
C THR A 137 -11.98 17.24 2.29
N LYS A 138 -10.97 17.08 1.47
CA LYS A 138 -11.06 16.58 0.08
C LYS A 138 -10.16 15.36 -0.14
N GLY A 139 -9.99 14.55 0.89
CA GLY A 139 -9.23 13.29 0.82
C GLY A 139 -9.87 12.32 -0.17
N VAL A 140 -9.04 11.56 -0.85
CA VAL A 140 -9.48 10.52 -1.78
C VAL A 140 -9.23 9.14 -1.18
N MET A 141 -8.11 9.00 -0.46
CA MET A 141 -7.66 7.75 0.15
C MET A 141 -7.34 7.99 1.63
N PRO A 142 -7.46 6.97 2.50
CA PRO A 142 -6.87 7.04 3.84
C PRO A 142 -5.35 7.13 3.74
N TRP A 143 -4.65 7.17 4.88
CA TRP A 143 -3.19 7.17 4.86
C TRP A 143 -2.63 6.03 4.00
N CYS A 144 -1.98 6.38 2.92
CA CYS A 144 -1.37 5.41 2.01
C CYS A 144 -0.09 4.82 2.56
N THR A 145 0.60 5.60 3.37
CA THR A 145 1.88 5.25 3.97
C THR A 145 2.08 6.04 5.26
N ILE A 146 2.66 5.39 6.27
CA ILE A 146 3.08 6.01 7.52
C ILE A 146 4.49 5.52 7.84
N THR A 147 5.38 6.42 8.25
CA THR A 147 6.75 6.10 8.65
C THR A 147 7.15 6.88 9.90
N PRO A 148 7.91 6.27 10.83
CA PRO A 148 8.48 7.01 11.95
C PRO A 148 9.56 7.99 11.45
N ILE A 149 9.59 9.16 12.05
CA ILE A 149 10.57 10.22 11.83
C ILE A 149 11.17 10.68 13.17
N GLU A 150 12.29 11.40 13.10
CA GLU A 150 12.97 11.93 14.30
C GLU A 150 13.29 10.87 15.36
N GLY A 151 13.80 9.72 14.90
CA GLY A 151 14.10 8.60 15.79
C GLY A 151 12.89 7.94 16.43
N GLY A 152 11.72 8.02 15.79
CA GLY A 152 10.46 7.44 16.29
C GLY A 152 9.65 8.37 17.19
N LYS A 153 10.12 9.60 17.44
CA LYS A 153 9.38 10.58 18.26
C LYS A 153 8.10 11.08 17.60
N ARG A 154 8.07 11.06 16.29
CA ARG A 154 6.90 11.47 15.49
C ARG A 154 6.66 10.49 14.35
N LEU A 155 5.46 10.56 13.80
CA LEU A 155 5.04 9.80 12.62
C LEU A 155 4.75 10.75 11.47
N LEU A 156 5.23 10.43 10.28
CA LEU A 156 4.91 11.10 9.03
C LEU A 156 3.96 10.22 8.23
N ALA A 157 2.82 10.76 7.83
CA ALA A 157 1.86 10.08 6.96
C ALA A 157 1.67 10.84 5.65
N ALA A 158 1.34 10.11 4.59
CA ALA A 158 0.95 10.72 3.33
C ALA A 158 -0.24 10.01 2.68
N THR A 159 -1.02 10.83 1.96
CA THR A 159 -2.13 10.39 1.12
C THR A 159 -2.29 11.35 -0.06
N ASN A 160 -3.36 11.20 -0.83
CA ASN A 160 -3.71 12.16 -1.87
C ASN A 160 -5.06 12.81 -1.59
N ALA A 161 -5.15 14.08 -1.96
CA ALA A 161 -6.34 14.89 -1.89
C ALA A 161 -6.67 15.49 -3.26
N ARG A 162 -7.92 15.82 -3.49
CA ARG A 162 -8.33 16.56 -4.70
C ARG A 162 -7.81 17.97 -4.62
N ARG A 163 -7.35 18.50 -5.75
CA ARG A 163 -6.98 19.90 -5.86
C ARG A 163 -8.17 20.80 -5.58
N ALA A 164 -7.93 21.84 -4.81
CA ALA A 164 -8.93 22.91 -4.63
C ALA A 164 -9.14 23.65 -5.97
N ASN A 165 -10.41 23.90 -6.30
CA ASN A 165 -10.81 24.73 -7.46
C ASN A 165 -10.36 24.20 -8.84
N ASP A 166 -9.97 22.92 -8.96
CA ASP A 166 -9.69 22.29 -10.24
C ASP A 166 -11.00 21.77 -10.84
N PRO A 167 -11.35 22.12 -12.09
CA PRO A 167 -12.56 21.63 -12.75
C PRO A 167 -12.50 20.12 -13.02
N ASP A 168 -11.31 19.52 -13.10
CA ASP A 168 -11.15 18.07 -13.19
C ASP A 168 -11.32 17.44 -11.81
N ARG A 169 -12.48 16.83 -11.57
CA ARG A 169 -12.81 16.12 -10.32
C ARG A 169 -11.85 14.96 -10.00
N TYR A 170 -11.02 14.53 -10.92
CA TYR A 170 -9.99 13.50 -10.72
C TYR A 170 -8.59 14.09 -10.54
N SER A 171 -8.47 15.40 -10.54
CA SER A 171 -7.22 16.09 -10.25
C SER A 171 -6.81 15.87 -8.81
N ASN A 172 -5.56 15.45 -8.60
CA ASN A 172 -5.02 15.13 -7.28
C ASN A 172 -3.68 15.84 -7.06
N ASN A 173 -3.38 16.07 -5.81
CA ASN A 173 -2.04 16.32 -5.28
C ASN A 173 -1.74 15.32 -4.15
N VAL A 174 -0.47 15.18 -3.81
CA VAL A 174 -0.04 14.38 -2.66
C VAL A 174 0.17 15.30 -1.47
N VAL A 175 -0.43 14.91 -0.35
CA VAL A 175 -0.38 15.65 0.92
C VAL A 175 0.22 14.79 2.02
N GLN A 176 0.81 15.43 3.01
CA GLN A 176 1.33 14.78 4.22
C GLN A 176 0.82 15.46 5.47
N SER A 177 0.88 14.73 6.58
CA SER A 177 0.64 15.23 7.93
C SER A 177 1.58 14.54 8.92
N VAL A 178 1.69 15.08 10.12
CA VAL A 178 2.57 14.59 11.19
C VAL A 178 1.75 14.37 12.46
N SER A 179 2.00 13.25 13.13
CA SER A 179 1.50 12.93 14.47
C SER A 179 2.65 12.93 15.48
N GLY A 180 2.42 13.49 16.66
CA GLY A 180 3.37 13.50 17.79
C GLY A 180 2.98 12.56 18.93
N ASP A 181 1.90 11.81 18.80
CA ASP A 181 1.28 11.00 19.86
C ASP A 181 0.95 9.56 19.43
N GLY A 182 1.68 9.06 18.41
CA GLY A 182 1.51 7.69 17.95
C GLY A 182 0.27 7.47 17.08
N GLY A 183 -0.28 8.50 16.44
CA GLY A 183 -1.37 8.40 15.49
C GLY A 183 -2.76 8.73 16.05
N LEU A 184 -2.85 9.16 17.31
CA LEU A 184 -4.12 9.55 17.93
C LEU A 184 -4.63 10.87 17.34
N THR A 185 -3.74 11.87 17.22
CA THR A 185 -4.02 13.14 16.55
C THR A 185 -3.05 13.38 15.41
N TRP A 186 -3.47 14.17 14.42
CA TRP A 186 -2.65 14.53 13.26
C TRP A 186 -2.75 16.03 13.00
N GLY A 187 -1.61 16.62 12.73
CA GLY A 187 -1.55 18.04 12.38
C GLY A 187 -2.19 18.36 11.01
N PRO A 188 -2.23 19.64 10.65
CA PRO A 188 -2.79 20.05 9.35
C PRO A 188 -1.99 19.45 8.19
N VAL A 189 -2.71 19.10 7.11
CA VAL A 189 -2.07 18.59 5.91
C VAL A 189 -1.35 19.70 5.15
N ARG A 190 -0.22 19.34 4.54
CA ARG A 190 0.46 20.20 3.56
C ARG A 190 0.72 19.44 2.26
N VAL A 191 0.69 20.15 1.15
CA VAL A 191 1.00 19.60 -0.16
C VAL A 191 2.50 19.36 -0.28
N ILE A 192 2.89 18.15 -0.75
CA ILE A 192 4.29 17.78 -0.99
C ILE A 192 4.58 17.51 -2.47
N CYS A 193 3.56 17.23 -3.25
CA CYS A 193 3.67 17.12 -4.70
C CYS A 193 2.39 17.59 -5.35
N ASP A 194 2.51 18.66 -6.15
CA ASP A 194 1.47 19.19 -7.00
C ASP A 194 2.05 19.42 -8.40
N LEU A 195 1.44 18.82 -9.42
CA LEU A 195 1.90 18.86 -10.79
C LEU A 195 0.73 19.19 -11.73
N PRO A 196 0.56 20.44 -12.12
CA PRO A 196 -0.46 20.82 -13.10
C PRO A 196 -0.38 19.96 -14.38
N GLY A 197 -1.53 19.45 -14.83
CA GLY A 197 -1.63 18.55 -15.98
C GLY A 197 -1.27 17.08 -15.67
N TYR A 198 -0.87 16.75 -14.44
CA TYR A 198 -0.61 15.39 -13.97
C TYR A 198 -1.45 15.08 -12.71
N LYS A 199 -1.51 13.81 -12.34
CA LYS A 199 -2.36 13.32 -11.25
C LYS A 199 -1.57 12.39 -10.31
N PRO A 200 -0.52 12.90 -9.62
CA PRO A 200 0.23 12.09 -8.64
C PRO A 200 -0.71 11.70 -7.49
N CYS A 201 -0.65 10.44 -7.10
CA CYS A 201 -1.48 9.91 -6.02
C CYS A 201 -0.86 8.64 -5.41
N GLU A 202 -1.52 8.11 -4.36
CA GLU A 202 -1.17 6.86 -3.70
C GLU A 202 0.32 6.77 -3.30
N PRO A 203 0.79 7.69 -2.43
CA PRO A 203 2.19 7.74 -2.03
C PRO A 203 2.63 6.50 -1.25
N CYS A 204 3.92 6.15 -1.37
CA CYS A 204 4.59 5.12 -0.59
C CYS A 204 5.96 5.64 -0.13
N PHE A 205 6.18 5.72 1.19
CA PHE A 205 7.47 6.10 1.75
C PHE A 205 8.42 4.91 1.83
N ILE A 206 9.69 5.16 1.50
CA ILE A 206 10.79 4.21 1.67
C ILE A 206 11.96 4.96 2.29
N ARG A 207 12.42 4.51 3.45
CA ARG A 207 13.61 5.05 4.09
C ARG A 207 14.85 4.44 3.47
N SER A 208 15.90 5.24 3.25
CA SER A 208 17.19 4.74 2.79
C SER A 208 17.82 3.77 3.81
N PRO A 209 18.66 2.82 3.38
CA PRO A 209 19.31 1.87 4.29
C PRO A 209 20.14 2.52 5.40
N ASP A 210 20.72 3.69 5.12
CA ASP A 210 21.49 4.47 6.11
C ASP A 210 20.61 5.35 7.01
N GLY A 211 19.28 5.33 6.81
CA GLY A 211 18.32 6.09 7.59
C GLY A 211 18.21 7.59 7.26
N ARG A 212 19.03 8.13 6.36
CA ARG A 212 19.20 9.59 6.17
C ARG A 212 18.21 10.21 5.19
N GLN A 213 17.57 9.40 4.33
CA GLN A 213 16.68 9.89 3.29
C GLN A 213 15.33 9.17 3.33
N LEU A 214 14.32 9.86 2.81
CA LEU A 214 13.01 9.29 2.50
C LEU A 214 12.75 9.45 1.00
N LEU A 215 12.42 8.35 0.33
CA LEU A 215 11.73 8.38 -0.97
C LEU A 215 10.22 8.39 -0.73
N CYS A 216 9.50 9.10 -1.60
CA CYS A 216 8.05 8.99 -1.72
C CYS A 216 7.74 8.58 -3.16
N LEU A 217 7.42 7.32 -3.37
CA LEU A 217 6.94 6.84 -4.67
C LEU A 217 5.48 7.25 -4.85
N MET A 218 5.08 7.58 -6.07
CA MET A 218 3.72 8.04 -6.39
C MET A 218 3.26 7.44 -7.72
N ARG A 219 2.06 6.88 -7.71
CA ARG A 219 1.33 6.55 -8.95
C ARG A 219 1.12 7.81 -9.78
N GLU A 220 1.15 7.67 -11.10
CA GLU A 220 0.76 8.74 -12.03
C GLU A 220 -0.53 8.34 -12.76
N ASN A 221 -1.64 8.94 -12.36
CA ASN A 221 -2.97 8.52 -12.82
C ASN A 221 -3.38 9.05 -14.21
N VAL A 222 -2.55 9.89 -14.81
CA VAL A 222 -2.72 10.33 -16.20
C VAL A 222 -2.44 9.21 -17.21
N ARG A 223 -1.63 8.21 -16.83
CA ARG A 223 -1.30 7.00 -17.61
C ARG A 223 -0.48 7.23 -18.89
N THR A 224 -0.08 8.44 -19.18
CA THR A 224 0.74 8.76 -20.36
C THR A 224 2.23 8.84 -20.08
N VAL A 225 2.61 8.83 -18.81
CA VAL A 225 3.99 8.88 -18.34
C VAL A 225 4.21 7.87 -17.22
N ASN A 226 5.48 7.61 -16.87
CA ASN A 226 5.84 6.74 -15.76
C ASN A 226 5.39 7.32 -14.41
N SER A 227 5.20 6.46 -13.42
CA SER A 227 5.07 6.83 -12.01
C SER A 227 6.24 7.71 -11.56
N ARG A 228 6.11 8.38 -10.43
CA ARG A 228 7.07 9.41 -9.99
C ARG A 228 7.59 9.13 -8.59
N PHE A 229 8.67 9.82 -8.24
CA PHE A 229 9.15 9.89 -6.88
C PHE A 229 9.73 11.27 -6.54
N ILE A 230 9.74 11.57 -5.26
CA ILE A 230 10.42 12.72 -4.64
C ILE A 230 11.27 12.23 -3.49
N VAL A 231 12.28 13.01 -3.10
CA VAL A 231 13.26 12.68 -2.05
C VAL A 231 13.25 13.77 -1.00
N SER A 232 13.29 13.37 0.26
CA SER A 232 13.57 14.24 1.41
C SER A 232 14.86 13.82 2.10
N GLN A 233 15.65 14.81 2.56
CA GLN A 233 16.87 14.62 3.34
C GLN A 233 16.76 15.18 4.77
N ASP A 234 15.55 15.59 5.15
CA ASP A 234 15.25 16.32 6.37
C ASP A 234 13.94 15.82 7.04
N GLU A 235 13.76 14.49 7.04
CA GLU A 235 12.61 13.84 7.70
C GLU A 235 11.25 14.33 7.17
N GLY A 236 11.17 14.62 5.87
CA GLY A 236 9.95 15.07 5.20
C GLY A 236 9.65 16.56 5.39
N GLN A 237 10.56 17.37 5.91
CA GLN A 237 10.36 18.83 6.02
C GLN A 237 10.38 19.48 4.63
N THR A 238 11.30 19.07 3.77
CA THR A 238 11.33 19.50 2.36
C THR A 238 11.43 18.31 1.43
N TRP A 239 11.01 18.51 0.17
CA TRP A 239 11.01 17.48 -0.85
C TRP A 239 11.62 18.01 -2.15
N SER A 240 12.33 17.14 -2.85
CA SER A 240 12.90 17.45 -4.15
C SER A 240 11.83 17.67 -5.23
N LYS A 241 12.23 18.20 -6.37
CA LYS A 241 11.39 18.15 -7.58
C LYS A 241 11.12 16.68 -7.96
N PRO A 242 9.90 16.38 -8.47
CA PRO A 242 9.55 15.03 -8.89
C PRO A 242 10.40 14.53 -10.06
N LYS A 243 10.83 13.27 -9.95
CA LYS A 243 11.50 12.51 -11.00
C LYS A 243 10.61 11.35 -11.44
N TYR A 244 10.87 10.78 -12.60
CA TYR A 244 10.19 9.59 -13.08
C TYR A 244 10.78 8.33 -12.46
N LEU A 245 9.93 7.38 -12.07
CA LEU A 245 10.33 6.00 -11.80
C LEU A 245 10.75 5.31 -13.11
N PRO A 246 11.59 4.28 -13.04
CA PRO A 246 11.86 3.42 -14.20
C PRO A 246 10.58 2.72 -14.68
N GLY A 247 10.61 2.25 -15.93
CA GLY A 247 9.46 1.54 -16.51
C GLY A 247 9.07 0.30 -15.73
N SER A 248 10.06 -0.45 -15.26
CA SER A 248 9.88 -1.67 -14.45
C SER A 248 9.21 -1.43 -13.09
N LEU A 249 9.23 -0.22 -12.56
CA LEU A 249 8.61 0.16 -11.28
C LEU A 249 7.41 1.10 -11.48
N THR A 250 6.91 1.23 -12.71
CA THR A 250 5.74 2.05 -13.00
C THR A 250 4.45 1.27 -12.77
N GLY A 251 3.62 1.76 -11.87
CA GLY A 251 2.35 1.13 -11.51
C GLY A 251 1.58 1.86 -10.43
N ASP A 252 0.70 1.14 -9.77
CA ASP A 252 -0.26 1.68 -8.82
C ASP A 252 -0.10 1.10 -7.43
N ARG A 253 -0.23 1.97 -6.42
CA ARG A 253 -0.29 1.59 -5.01
C ARG A 253 0.90 0.72 -4.60
N HIS A 254 2.08 1.29 -4.65
CA HIS A 254 3.31 0.63 -4.22
C HIS A 254 3.31 0.34 -2.72
N GLN A 255 3.84 -0.83 -2.35
CA GLN A 255 4.23 -1.17 -0.98
C GLN A 255 5.62 -1.79 -1.00
N ALA A 256 6.47 -1.40 -0.06
CA ALA A 256 7.89 -1.75 -0.10
C ALA A 256 8.39 -2.29 1.25
N LYS A 257 9.25 -3.31 1.19
CA LYS A 257 10.02 -3.80 2.34
C LYS A 257 11.41 -4.25 1.90
N TYR A 258 12.38 -4.08 2.78
CA TYR A 258 13.72 -4.65 2.58
C TYR A 258 13.70 -6.14 2.90
N ALA A 259 14.34 -6.92 2.05
CA ALA A 259 14.67 -8.31 2.31
C ALA A 259 15.83 -8.42 3.32
N PRO A 260 16.05 -9.59 3.96
CA PRO A 260 17.15 -9.79 4.91
C PRO A 260 18.55 -9.54 4.31
N ASP A 261 18.71 -9.68 3.00
CA ASP A 261 19.96 -9.44 2.25
C ASP A 261 20.14 -7.97 1.82
N GLY A 262 19.23 -7.09 2.22
CA GLY A 262 19.27 -5.65 1.93
C GLY A 262 18.64 -5.26 0.59
N ARG A 263 18.21 -6.21 -0.24
CA ARG A 263 17.43 -5.91 -1.45
C ARG A 263 16.07 -5.34 -1.09
N LEU A 264 15.57 -4.45 -1.93
CA LEU A 264 14.25 -3.84 -1.80
C LEU A 264 13.25 -4.60 -2.67
N VAL A 265 12.17 -5.06 -2.04
CA VAL A 265 11.01 -5.64 -2.72
C VAL A 265 9.88 -4.61 -2.72
N VAL A 266 9.35 -4.27 -3.90
CA VAL A 266 8.22 -3.37 -4.06
C VAL A 266 7.11 -4.10 -4.79
N VAL A 267 5.94 -4.23 -4.18
CA VAL A 267 4.77 -4.87 -4.80
C VAL A 267 3.75 -3.83 -5.23
N PHE A 268 3.10 -4.05 -6.37
CA PHE A 268 2.15 -3.10 -6.94
C PHE A 268 1.35 -3.72 -8.09
N ARG A 269 0.31 -3.04 -8.56
CA ARG A 269 -0.33 -3.34 -9.85
C ARG A 269 0.51 -2.75 -10.97
N ASP A 270 0.94 -3.59 -11.91
CA ASP A 270 1.68 -3.13 -13.08
C ASP A 270 0.80 -2.34 -14.05
N MET A 271 1.21 -1.12 -14.35
CA MET A 271 0.52 -0.25 -15.30
C MET A 271 1.48 0.35 -16.34
N ALA A 272 2.72 -0.15 -16.41
CA ALA A 272 3.68 0.31 -17.40
C ALA A 272 3.19 0.02 -18.83
N ALA A 273 3.37 1.00 -19.71
CA ALA A 273 3.06 0.80 -21.12
C ALA A 273 3.99 -0.26 -21.71
N LYS A 274 3.44 -1.18 -22.49
CA LYS A 274 4.17 -2.29 -23.13
C LYS A 274 4.79 -3.29 -22.17
N SER A 275 4.39 -3.29 -20.88
CA SER A 275 4.81 -4.33 -19.96
C SER A 275 4.14 -5.67 -20.27
N PRO A 276 4.88 -6.79 -20.25
CA PRO A 276 4.29 -8.12 -20.45
C PRO A 276 3.38 -8.55 -19.28
N THR A 277 3.48 -7.86 -18.14
CA THR A 277 2.67 -8.12 -16.93
C THR A 277 1.68 -7.01 -16.62
N LYS A 278 1.37 -6.14 -17.59
CA LYS A 278 0.42 -5.04 -17.41
C LYS A 278 -0.95 -5.54 -16.92
N GLY A 279 -1.47 -4.91 -15.88
CA GLY A 279 -2.75 -5.25 -15.26
C GLY A 279 -2.67 -6.38 -14.23
N HIS A 280 -1.52 -7.00 -14.04
CA HIS A 280 -1.30 -8.05 -13.05
C HIS A 280 -0.70 -7.52 -11.74
N PHE A 281 -0.75 -8.34 -10.70
CA PHE A 281 -0.08 -8.07 -9.44
C PHE A 281 1.36 -8.56 -9.51
N VAL A 282 2.29 -7.66 -9.27
CA VAL A 282 3.73 -7.89 -9.50
C VAL A 282 4.57 -7.42 -8.32
N GLY A 283 5.80 -7.95 -8.26
CA GLY A 283 6.89 -7.44 -7.44
C GLY A 283 8.04 -6.92 -8.31
N TRP A 284 8.73 -5.91 -7.83
CA TRP A 284 9.99 -5.43 -8.35
C TRP A 284 11.08 -5.71 -7.30
N VAL A 285 12.23 -6.19 -7.73
CA VAL A 285 13.39 -6.45 -6.87
C VAL A 285 14.57 -5.63 -7.36
N GLY A 286 15.18 -4.90 -6.45
CA GLY A 286 16.33 -4.04 -6.72
C GLY A 286 16.85 -3.42 -5.43
N THR A 287 17.43 -2.24 -5.52
CA THR A 287 17.98 -1.49 -4.39
C THR A 287 17.36 -0.10 -4.28
N TYR A 288 17.48 0.54 -3.12
CA TYR A 288 17.12 1.94 -2.94
C TYR A 288 17.84 2.84 -3.96
N ASP A 289 19.11 2.53 -4.22
CA ASP A 289 19.97 3.26 -5.13
C ASP A 289 19.54 3.12 -6.60
N ASP A 290 18.94 2.00 -6.98
CA ASP A 290 18.34 1.84 -8.30
C ASP A 290 17.19 2.83 -8.53
N ILE A 291 16.33 3.02 -7.52
CA ILE A 291 15.23 4.00 -7.60
C ILE A 291 15.80 5.42 -7.70
N LEU A 292 16.75 5.76 -6.82
CA LEU A 292 17.35 7.10 -6.74
C LEU A 292 17.98 7.53 -8.07
N HIS A 293 18.62 6.56 -8.77
CA HIS A 293 19.30 6.76 -10.06
C HIS A 293 18.46 6.33 -11.27
N GLN A 294 17.16 6.03 -11.09
CA GLN A 294 16.21 5.67 -12.15
C GLN A 294 16.66 4.43 -12.97
N ARG A 295 17.33 3.47 -12.33
CA ARG A 295 17.70 2.17 -12.90
C ARG A 295 16.51 1.20 -12.84
N GLU A 296 16.44 0.27 -13.78
CA GLU A 296 15.30 -0.66 -13.92
C GLU A 296 15.23 -1.72 -12.80
N GLY A 297 16.27 -1.88 -11.98
CA GLY A 297 16.36 -2.90 -10.94
C GLY A 297 16.92 -4.22 -11.46
N GLN A 298 16.78 -5.28 -10.66
CA GLN A 298 17.38 -6.59 -10.95
C GLN A 298 16.42 -7.48 -11.75
N TYR A 299 15.18 -7.69 -11.25
CA TYR A 299 14.17 -8.49 -11.92
C TYR A 299 12.75 -8.16 -11.43
N ARG A 300 11.77 -8.69 -12.13
CA ARG A 300 10.36 -8.62 -11.79
C ARG A 300 9.84 -9.98 -11.34
N LEU A 301 8.84 -9.95 -10.46
CA LEU A 301 8.04 -11.09 -10.04
C LEU A 301 6.62 -10.89 -10.58
N LYS A 302 6.06 -11.85 -11.30
CA LYS A 302 4.61 -11.90 -11.51
C LYS A 302 4.03 -12.74 -10.39
N LEU A 303 3.44 -12.08 -9.39
CA LEU A 303 2.96 -12.73 -8.17
C LEU A 303 1.61 -13.43 -8.40
N LEU A 304 0.69 -12.76 -9.09
CA LEU A 304 -0.65 -13.27 -9.39
C LEU A 304 -1.11 -12.83 -10.79
N HIS A 305 -1.80 -13.72 -11.47
CA HIS A 305 -2.47 -13.42 -12.73
C HIS A 305 -3.86 -12.85 -12.47
N ASN A 306 -4.18 -11.72 -13.08
CA ASN A 306 -5.48 -11.08 -12.98
C ASN A 306 -6.32 -11.41 -14.21
N HIS A 307 -7.50 -11.97 -13.99
CA HIS A 307 -8.45 -12.32 -15.06
C HIS A 307 -9.46 -11.19 -15.38
N ALA A 308 -9.31 -10.00 -14.78
CA ALA A 308 -10.19 -8.84 -15.00
C ALA A 308 -9.40 -7.59 -15.42
N GLY A 309 -8.67 -7.67 -16.52
CA GLY A 309 -7.94 -6.53 -17.08
C GLY A 309 -6.91 -5.97 -16.11
N SER A 310 -7.19 -4.80 -15.50
CA SER A 310 -6.30 -4.16 -14.53
C SER A 310 -6.95 -3.94 -13.17
N ASP A 311 -8.05 -4.62 -12.88
CA ASP A 311 -8.73 -4.47 -11.59
C ASP A 311 -8.12 -5.39 -10.53
N CYS A 312 -7.04 -4.94 -9.91
CA CYS A 312 -6.33 -5.54 -8.77
C CYS A 312 -5.45 -4.47 -8.10
N GLY A 313 -4.71 -4.84 -7.06
CA GLY A 313 -3.75 -3.95 -6.39
C GLY A 313 -4.13 -3.63 -4.95
N TYR A 314 -3.72 -2.46 -4.47
CA TYR A 314 -3.89 -2.03 -3.07
C TYR A 314 -3.34 -3.07 -2.10
N PRO A 315 -2.02 -3.37 -2.18
CA PRO A 315 -1.45 -4.50 -1.49
C PRO A 315 -1.16 -4.24 -0.02
N GLY A 316 -1.22 -5.32 0.78
CA GLY A 316 -0.41 -5.49 1.97
C GLY A 316 0.90 -6.19 1.62
N LEU A 317 1.99 -5.88 2.32
CA LEU A 317 3.27 -6.55 2.17
C LEU A 317 3.88 -6.77 3.55
N GLU A 318 3.99 -8.02 3.97
CA GLU A 318 4.62 -8.37 5.23
C GLU A 318 5.88 -9.20 5.00
N LEU A 319 6.85 -9.06 5.91
CA LEU A 319 8.06 -9.87 5.94
C LEU A 319 8.12 -10.62 7.27
N LEU A 320 8.05 -11.94 7.20
CA LEU A 320 8.14 -12.82 8.37
C LEU A 320 9.60 -12.95 8.83
N PRO A 321 9.85 -13.33 10.09
CA PRO A 321 11.21 -13.49 10.63
C PRO A 321 12.08 -14.50 9.87
N ASP A 322 11.47 -15.47 9.20
CA ASP A 322 12.17 -16.47 8.38
C ASP A 322 12.53 -16.00 6.97
N GLY A 323 12.28 -14.72 6.66
CA GLY A 323 12.53 -14.11 5.34
C GLY A 323 11.42 -14.34 4.32
N THR A 324 10.27 -14.91 4.72
CA THR A 324 9.12 -15.07 3.83
C THR A 324 8.39 -13.74 3.67
N PHE A 325 8.24 -13.28 2.43
CA PHE A 325 7.31 -12.23 2.07
C PHE A 325 5.89 -12.78 1.94
N VAL A 326 4.92 -12.04 2.48
CA VAL A 326 3.49 -12.29 2.29
C VAL A 326 2.91 -11.06 1.59
N ALA A 327 2.70 -11.16 0.29
CA ALA A 327 2.17 -10.10 -0.54
C ALA A 327 0.68 -10.35 -0.81
N THR A 328 -0.19 -9.53 -0.25
CA THR A 328 -1.65 -9.69 -0.28
C THR A 328 -2.28 -8.63 -1.19
N THR A 329 -3.21 -9.03 -2.03
CA THR A 329 -3.95 -8.10 -2.90
C THR A 329 -5.39 -8.57 -3.11
N TYR A 330 -6.25 -7.71 -3.65
CA TYR A 330 -7.49 -8.15 -4.27
C TYR A 330 -7.27 -8.38 -5.77
N ILE A 331 -7.93 -9.41 -6.31
CA ILE A 331 -7.71 -9.80 -7.71
C ILE A 331 -8.84 -10.69 -8.21
N LYS A 332 -9.18 -10.62 -9.48
CA LYS A 332 -9.98 -11.64 -10.16
C LYS A 332 -9.11 -12.89 -10.33
N TYR A 333 -9.12 -13.74 -9.30
CA TYR A 333 -8.20 -14.88 -9.18
C TYR A 333 -8.60 -16.06 -10.07
N TRP A 334 -9.91 -16.30 -10.22
CA TRP A 334 -10.44 -17.35 -11.08
C TRP A 334 -11.06 -16.78 -12.35
N PRO A 335 -10.96 -17.48 -13.48
CA PRO A 335 -11.55 -17.04 -14.75
C PRO A 335 -13.06 -17.33 -14.89
N ASP A 336 -13.71 -17.78 -13.83
CA ASP A 336 -15.14 -18.15 -13.78
C ASP A 336 -16.04 -16.97 -13.33
N GLU A 337 -17.30 -17.23 -12.92
CA GLU A 337 -18.28 -16.23 -12.53
C GLU A 337 -17.97 -15.52 -11.20
N ARG A 338 -17.10 -16.10 -10.35
CA ARG A 338 -16.72 -15.50 -9.06
C ARG A 338 -16.09 -14.13 -9.26
N LYS A 339 -16.48 -13.18 -8.44
CA LYS A 339 -15.89 -11.84 -8.38
C LYS A 339 -14.49 -11.88 -7.75
N HIS A 340 -13.89 -10.71 -7.51
CA HIS A 340 -12.57 -10.57 -6.94
C HIS A 340 -12.45 -11.19 -5.55
N SER A 341 -11.29 -11.75 -5.27
CA SER A 341 -10.91 -12.36 -3.99
C SER A 341 -9.73 -11.61 -3.38
N VAL A 342 -9.58 -11.68 -2.07
CA VAL A 342 -8.33 -11.28 -1.40
C VAL A 342 -7.42 -12.50 -1.35
N VAL A 343 -6.26 -12.39 -1.97
CA VAL A 343 -5.29 -13.48 -2.15
C VAL A 343 -3.90 -13.01 -1.77
N SER A 344 -3.16 -13.84 -1.07
CA SER A 344 -1.73 -13.63 -0.76
C SER A 344 -0.85 -14.55 -1.60
N THR A 345 0.31 -14.05 -2.03
CA THR A 345 1.41 -14.87 -2.54
C THR A 345 2.54 -14.87 -1.50
N ARG A 346 3.06 -16.06 -1.18
CA ARG A 346 4.13 -16.27 -0.21
C ARG A 346 5.42 -16.68 -0.93
N PHE A 347 6.54 -15.98 -0.67
CA PHE A 347 7.81 -16.29 -1.33
C PHE A 347 9.00 -15.80 -0.50
N LYS A 348 10.16 -16.43 -0.69
CA LYS A 348 11.46 -15.94 -0.22
C LYS A 348 12.34 -15.64 -1.42
N LEU A 349 13.08 -14.54 -1.40
CA LEU A 349 14.01 -14.24 -2.49
C LEU A 349 15.09 -15.31 -2.64
N ALA A 350 15.55 -15.86 -1.52
CA ALA A 350 16.59 -16.92 -1.52
C ALA A 350 16.15 -18.25 -2.17
N GLU A 351 14.84 -18.48 -2.33
CA GLU A 351 14.30 -19.70 -2.97
C GLU A 351 14.06 -19.53 -4.47
N LEU A 352 14.10 -18.29 -4.95
CA LEU A 352 13.87 -18.01 -6.35
C LEU A 352 15.16 -18.28 -7.13
N LYS A 353 15.03 -19.01 -8.22
CA LYS A 353 16.12 -19.06 -9.20
C LYS A 353 16.23 -17.68 -9.81
N GLU A 354 17.30 -16.98 -9.50
CA GLU A 354 17.59 -15.71 -10.14
C GLU A 354 17.75 -15.94 -11.66
N PRO A 355 17.05 -15.16 -12.48
CA PRO A 355 17.04 -15.34 -13.92
C PRO A 355 18.35 -14.87 -14.57
#